data_04abb0e392f203bf58057c07aca99288
#
_entry.id   04abb0e392f203bf58057c07aca99288
#
_cell.length_a   1.000
_cell.length_b   1.000
_cell.length_c   1.000
_cell.angle_alpha   90.00
_cell.angle_beta   90.00
_cell.angle_gamma   90.00
#
_symmetry.space_group_name_H-M   'P 1'
#
loop_
_entity.id
_entity.type
_entity.pdbx_description
1 polymer ?
#
loop_
_entity_poly.entity_id
_entity_poly.type
_entity_poly.pdbx_seq_one_letter_code
_entity_poly.pdbx_strand_id
1 'polypeptide(L)'
;MGKKLSFSPWSGEHRIALISSALRQIAKIELAAHPRKIVAITGSVGKTTTKEYVALVLSEGFNVRATSGNANSRTGVPSTIINRPNVKSYIALIKALLVTASGLFSHSKKEQYLVLEVGAMLPGQIRKQVTAFTPNISIVTSVAPGHLETLGSIEAVAEEKSRIVSALPDNGVAILCADDSRVREMQTLTEMRVSLVSISLIG
;
A
#
# COMPACT_ATOMS: atom_id res chain seq x y z
N MET A 1 -23.86 -20.23 -16.31
CA MET A 1 -24.71 -20.24 -15.10
C MET A 1 -24.07 -19.31 -14.07
N GLY A 2 -24.51 -18.05 -14.03
CA GLY A 2 -23.92 -17.03 -13.14
C GLY A 2 -24.39 -17.24 -11.71
N LYS A 3 -23.48 -17.50 -10.78
CA LYS A 3 -23.78 -17.42 -9.36
C LYS A 3 -24.09 -15.97 -9.02
N LYS A 4 -25.37 -15.63 -8.82
CA LYS A 4 -25.78 -14.42 -8.13
C LYS A 4 -25.17 -14.45 -6.73
N LEU A 5 -24.17 -13.62 -6.46
CA LEU A 5 -23.70 -13.32 -5.10
C LEU A 5 -24.89 -12.71 -4.35
N SER A 6 -25.49 -13.47 -3.45
CA SER A 6 -26.49 -12.96 -2.53
C SER A 6 -25.78 -12.00 -1.56
N PHE A 7 -25.99 -10.71 -1.73
CA PHE A 7 -25.50 -9.68 -0.83
C PHE A 7 -26.28 -9.77 0.50
N SER A 8 -25.74 -10.53 1.43
CA SER A 8 -26.20 -10.45 2.81
C SER A 8 -25.47 -9.29 3.49
N PRO A 9 -26.17 -8.33 4.11
CA PRO A 9 -25.55 -7.22 4.88
C PRO A 9 -24.64 -7.70 6.02
N TRP A 10 -24.75 -8.96 6.38
CA TRP A 10 -24.01 -9.63 7.46
C TRP A 10 -22.89 -10.54 6.95
N SER A 11 -22.59 -10.53 5.65
CA SER A 11 -21.47 -11.31 5.12
C SER A 11 -20.14 -10.81 5.70
N GLY A 12 -19.20 -11.72 5.93
CA GLY A 12 -17.85 -11.37 6.42
C GLY A 12 -17.15 -10.33 5.54
N GLU A 13 -17.42 -10.34 4.24
CA GLU A 13 -16.88 -9.36 3.28
C GLU A 13 -17.41 -7.94 3.50
N HIS A 14 -18.71 -7.78 3.77
CA HIS A 14 -19.32 -6.50 4.04
C HIS A 14 -18.72 -5.86 5.32
N ARG A 15 -18.59 -6.66 6.38
CA ARG A 15 -17.92 -6.25 7.62
C ARG A 15 -16.49 -5.78 7.38
N ILE A 16 -15.69 -6.55 6.62
CA ILE A 16 -14.31 -6.19 6.31
C ILE A 16 -14.25 -4.90 5.46
N ALA A 17 -15.19 -4.70 4.55
CA ALA A 17 -15.27 -3.48 3.74
C ALA A 17 -15.52 -2.22 4.60
N LEU A 18 -16.46 -2.31 5.57
CA LEU A 18 -16.74 -1.23 6.51
C LEU A 18 -15.55 -0.92 7.41
N ILE A 19 -14.95 -1.94 8.01
CA ILE A 19 -13.75 -1.81 8.86
C ILE A 19 -12.61 -1.18 8.07
N SER A 20 -12.37 -1.65 6.86
CA SER A 20 -11.32 -1.13 5.96
C SER A 20 -11.58 0.34 5.60
N SER A 21 -12.83 0.73 5.35
CA SER A 21 -13.20 2.12 5.06
C SER A 21 -12.95 3.03 6.26
N ALA A 22 -13.37 2.62 7.44
CA ALA A 22 -13.14 3.36 8.68
C ALA A 22 -11.64 3.50 8.99
N LEU A 23 -10.88 2.41 8.85
CA LEU A 23 -9.43 2.42 9.05
C LEU A 23 -8.71 3.39 8.12
N ARG A 24 -9.14 3.50 6.86
CA ARG A 24 -8.56 4.47 5.93
C ARG A 24 -8.79 5.91 6.38
N GLN A 25 -9.98 6.22 6.93
CA GLN A 25 -10.25 7.56 7.45
C GLN A 25 -9.41 7.85 8.70
N ILE A 26 -9.28 6.88 9.61
CA ILE A 26 -8.42 7.03 10.80
C ILE A 26 -6.97 7.23 10.38
N ALA A 27 -6.48 6.48 9.38
CA ALA A 27 -5.12 6.63 8.85
C ALA A 27 -4.88 8.01 8.21
N LYS A 28 -5.87 8.57 7.49
CA LYS A 28 -5.79 9.95 6.97
C LYS A 28 -5.65 10.98 8.10
N ILE A 29 -6.48 10.87 9.13
CA ILE A 29 -6.44 11.78 10.29
C ILE A 29 -5.07 11.67 10.97
N GLU A 30 -4.57 10.46 11.18
CA GLU A 30 -3.26 10.23 11.78
C GLU A 30 -2.11 10.83 10.95
N LEU A 31 -2.16 10.70 9.61
CA LEU A 31 -1.15 11.27 8.72
C LEU A 31 -1.25 12.79 8.61
N ALA A 32 -2.45 13.35 8.70
CA ALA A 32 -2.64 14.80 8.72
C ALA A 32 -2.10 15.43 10.01
N ALA A 33 -2.30 14.77 11.16
CA ALA A 33 -1.78 15.23 12.45
C ALA A 33 -0.26 14.99 12.59
N HIS A 34 0.24 13.93 12.00
CA HIS A 34 1.65 13.51 12.07
C HIS A 34 2.16 13.13 10.67
N PRO A 35 2.55 14.12 9.85
CA PRO A 35 3.07 13.88 8.51
C PRO A 35 4.36 13.03 8.52
N ARG A 36 4.42 12.04 7.62
CA ARG A 36 5.56 11.13 7.43
C ARG A 36 5.84 10.97 5.95
N LYS A 37 7.09 10.69 5.60
CA LYS A 37 7.44 10.28 4.25
C LYS A 37 7.02 8.83 4.04
N ILE A 38 6.38 8.54 2.91
CA ILE A 38 5.81 7.23 2.63
C ILE A 38 6.48 6.65 1.40
N VAL A 39 7.10 5.47 1.57
CA VAL A 39 7.56 4.60 0.51
C VAL A 39 6.54 3.50 0.33
N ALA A 40 5.86 3.47 -0.80
CA ALA A 40 4.85 2.47 -1.11
C ALA A 40 5.38 1.49 -2.16
N ILE A 41 5.27 0.20 -1.89
CA ILE A 41 5.89 -0.87 -2.69
C ILE A 41 4.80 -1.83 -3.15
N THR A 42 4.74 -2.08 -4.45
CA THR A 42 3.87 -3.10 -5.06
C THR A 42 4.63 -3.94 -6.08
N GLY A 43 3.98 -4.97 -6.58
CA GLY A 43 4.50 -5.88 -7.59
C GLY A 43 3.89 -7.27 -7.46
N SER A 44 4.16 -8.15 -8.41
CA SER A 44 3.74 -9.55 -8.30
C SER A 44 4.69 -10.35 -7.40
N VAL A 45 5.99 -10.19 -7.58
CA VAL A 45 7.08 -10.85 -6.84
C VAL A 45 8.02 -9.78 -6.27
N GLY A 46 8.75 -10.10 -5.20
CA GLY A 46 9.79 -9.24 -4.63
C GLY A 46 9.34 -8.12 -3.69
N LYS A 47 8.04 -7.87 -3.54
CA LYS A 47 7.50 -6.80 -2.67
C LYS A 47 8.04 -6.84 -1.23
N THR A 48 7.91 -7.99 -0.59
CA THR A 48 8.31 -8.16 0.82
C THR A 48 9.81 -8.00 0.99
N THR A 49 10.59 -8.62 0.11
CA THR A 49 12.06 -8.49 0.11
C THR A 49 12.48 -7.04 -0.08
N THR A 50 11.94 -6.35 -1.08
CA THR A 50 12.23 -4.93 -1.32
C THR A 50 11.83 -4.07 -0.12
N LYS A 51 10.66 -4.32 0.48
CA LYS A 51 10.20 -3.63 1.69
C LYS A 51 11.19 -3.79 2.85
N GLU A 52 11.66 -5.01 3.10
CA GLU A 52 12.61 -5.28 4.20
C GLU A 52 13.95 -4.56 3.97
N TYR A 53 14.50 -4.62 2.76
CA TYR A 53 15.75 -3.93 2.44
C TYR A 53 15.61 -2.40 2.49
N VAL A 54 14.53 -1.84 1.95
CA VAL A 54 14.27 -0.40 2.03
C VAL A 54 14.12 0.05 3.48
N ALA A 55 13.39 -0.71 4.29
CA ALA A 55 13.24 -0.40 5.71
C ALA A 55 14.58 -0.49 6.45
N LEU A 56 15.39 -1.51 6.17
CA LEU A 56 16.71 -1.70 6.78
C LEU A 56 17.63 -0.51 6.46
N VAL A 57 17.79 -0.17 5.20
CA VAL A 57 18.66 0.93 4.76
C VAL A 57 18.21 2.27 5.35
N LEU A 58 16.91 2.56 5.35
CA LEU A 58 16.39 3.80 5.94
C LEU A 58 16.57 3.82 7.46
N SER A 59 16.57 2.67 8.13
CA SER A 59 16.71 2.58 9.61
C SER A 59 18.10 2.99 10.09
N GLU A 60 19.12 3.03 9.23
CA GLU A 60 20.46 3.52 9.59
C GLU A 60 20.48 5.01 9.96
N GLY A 61 19.53 5.80 9.43
CA GLY A 61 19.52 7.25 9.69
C GLY A 61 18.17 7.80 10.14
N PHE A 62 17.11 7.01 10.11
CA PHE A 62 15.75 7.47 10.36
C PHE A 62 14.97 6.51 11.25
N ASN A 63 13.96 7.04 11.93
CA ASN A 63 12.97 6.20 12.59
C ASN A 63 11.95 5.71 11.56
N VAL A 64 11.92 4.40 11.34
CA VAL A 64 11.16 3.75 10.25
C VAL A 64 10.13 2.78 10.83
N ARG A 65 8.93 2.79 10.26
CA ARG A 65 7.96 1.72 10.43
C ARG A 65 7.67 1.09 9.08
N ALA A 66 7.75 -0.23 9.02
CA ALA A 66 7.39 -1.01 7.84
C ALA A 66 6.14 -1.85 8.09
N THR A 67 5.45 -2.21 7.00
CA THR A 67 4.39 -3.21 7.02
C THR A 67 4.94 -4.53 7.57
N SER A 68 4.34 -5.05 8.65
CA SER A 68 4.76 -6.30 9.26
C SER A 68 4.30 -7.50 8.43
N GLY A 69 5.22 -8.42 8.13
CA GLY A 69 4.94 -9.63 7.36
C GLY A 69 4.24 -9.32 6.04
N ASN A 70 3.11 -9.97 5.80
CA ASN A 70 2.27 -9.83 4.61
C ASN A 70 1.01 -8.96 4.83
N ALA A 71 1.03 -8.02 5.78
CA ALA A 71 -0.10 -7.13 6.07
C ALA A 71 -0.30 -6.06 4.97
N ASN A 72 -0.28 -6.47 3.71
CA ASN A 72 -0.38 -5.66 2.49
C ASN A 72 -1.81 -5.46 1.98
N SER A 73 -2.79 -5.89 2.77
CA SER A 73 -4.21 -5.90 2.40
C SER A 73 -4.91 -4.56 2.70
N ARG A 74 -6.18 -4.46 2.27
CA ARG A 74 -7.05 -3.30 2.50
C ARG A 74 -7.24 -2.89 3.97
N THR A 75 -7.02 -3.80 4.93
CA THR A 75 -7.01 -3.48 6.37
C THR A 75 -5.58 -3.38 6.92
N GLY A 76 -4.64 -4.13 6.37
CA GLY A 76 -3.27 -4.19 6.85
C GLY A 76 -2.50 -2.89 6.65
N VAL A 77 -2.59 -2.28 5.46
CA VAL A 77 -1.92 -1.02 5.16
C VAL A 77 -2.36 0.12 6.09
N PRO A 78 -3.66 0.44 6.23
CA PRO A 78 -4.06 1.48 7.18
C PRO A 78 -3.77 1.11 8.63
N SER A 79 -3.82 -0.18 9.01
CA SER A 79 -3.41 -0.63 10.33
C SER A 79 -1.94 -0.37 10.64
N THR A 80 -1.06 -0.52 9.63
CA THR A 80 0.36 -0.16 9.74
C THR A 80 0.52 1.34 9.98
N ILE A 81 -0.20 2.18 9.25
CA ILE A 81 -0.14 3.64 9.38
C ILE A 81 -0.48 4.08 10.81
N ILE A 82 -1.56 3.54 11.38
CA ILE A 82 -2.01 3.88 12.73
C ILE A 82 -1.30 3.10 13.84
N ASN A 83 -0.33 2.25 13.50
CA ASN A 83 0.37 1.36 14.45
C ASN A 83 -0.56 0.44 15.25
N ARG A 84 -1.54 -0.16 14.59
CA ARG A 84 -2.51 -1.07 15.22
C ARG A 84 -2.70 -2.32 14.37
N PRO A 85 -1.89 -3.37 14.55
CA PRO A 85 -2.02 -4.61 13.77
C PRO A 85 -3.34 -5.33 14.09
N ASN A 86 -3.79 -6.14 13.11
CA ASN A 86 -4.91 -7.07 13.29
C ASN A 86 -6.29 -6.45 13.59
N VAL A 87 -6.58 -5.26 13.10
CA VAL A 87 -7.92 -4.66 13.21
C VAL A 87 -8.89 -5.38 12.25
N LYS A 88 -9.51 -6.46 12.73
CA LYS A 88 -10.44 -7.31 11.97
C LYS A 88 -11.86 -7.37 12.58
N SER A 89 -12.10 -6.66 13.68
CA SER A 89 -13.39 -6.62 14.37
C SER A 89 -13.79 -5.18 14.72
N TYR A 90 -15.05 -4.95 14.99
CA TYR A 90 -15.56 -3.64 15.42
C TYR A 90 -14.96 -3.21 16.76
N ILE A 91 -14.77 -4.14 17.70
CA ILE A 91 -14.14 -3.85 18.99
C ILE A 91 -12.69 -3.39 18.78
N ALA A 92 -11.93 -4.08 17.93
CA ALA A 92 -10.57 -3.67 17.59
C ALA A 92 -10.56 -2.31 16.86
N LEU A 93 -11.54 -2.01 16.03
CA LEU A 93 -11.69 -0.72 15.36
C LEU A 93 -11.96 0.42 16.36
N ILE A 94 -12.87 0.21 17.31
CA ILE A 94 -13.16 1.20 18.37
C ILE A 94 -11.90 1.46 19.21
N LYS A 95 -11.19 0.40 19.62
CA LYS A 95 -9.92 0.54 20.34
C LYS A 95 -8.89 1.32 19.52
N ALA A 96 -8.76 1.00 18.23
CA ALA A 96 -7.86 1.72 17.33
C ALA A 96 -8.22 3.20 17.23
N LEU A 97 -9.49 3.54 17.11
CA LEU A 97 -9.99 4.92 17.06
C LEU A 97 -9.65 5.67 18.37
N LEU A 98 -9.98 5.11 19.51
CA LEU A 98 -9.73 5.73 20.81
C LEU A 98 -8.24 6.00 21.05
N VAL A 99 -7.39 5.02 20.76
CA VAL A 99 -5.94 5.17 20.94
C VAL A 99 -5.33 6.13 19.93
N THR A 100 -5.81 6.14 18.69
CA THR A 100 -5.36 7.14 17.70
C THR A 100 -5.79 8.53 18.13
N ALA A 101 -7.04 8.70 18.56
CA ALA A 101 -7.53 9.99 19.06
C ALA A 101 -6.71 10.50 20.25
N SER A 102 -6.37 9.65 21.22
CA SER A 102 -5.51 10.04 22.35
C SER A 102 -4.08 10.38 21.91
N GLY A 103 -3.58 9.73 20.86
CA GLY A 103 -2.25 9.96 20.30
C GLY A 103 -2.13 11.21 19.42
N LEU A 104 -3.24 11.82 18.97
CA LEU A 104 -3.20 13.01 18.12
C LEU A 104 -2.57 14.23 18.83
N PHE A 105 -2.67 14.27 20.14
CA PHE A 105 -2.08 15.33 20.99
C PHE A 105 -0.71 14.97 21.56
N SER A 106 -0.18 13.79 21.21
CA SER A 106 1.11 13.33 21.73
C SER A 106 2.25 13.95 20.92
N HIS A 107 3.19 14.58 21.64
CA HIS A 107 4.43 15.12 21.08
C HIS A 107 5.56 14.06 21.02
N SER A 108 5.26 12.78 21.19
CA SER A 108 6.28 11.73 21.09
C SER A 108 6.88 11.68 19.68
N LYS A 109 8.19 11.39 19.59
CA LYS A 109 8.88 11.20 18.31
C LYS A 109 8.22 10.02 17.57
N LYS A 110 7.45 10.34 16.53
CA LYS A 110 6.87 9.34 15.63
C LYS A 110 7.86 8.99 14.53
N GLU A 111 7.56 7.96 13.79
CA GLU A 111 8.37 7.53 12.66
C GLU A 111 8.44 8.64 11.60
N GLN A 112 9.62 8.80 11.03
CA GLN A 112 9.86 9.74 9.93
C GLN A 112 9.47 9.13 8.59
N TYR A 113 9.60 7.80 8.48
CA TYR A 113 9.26 7.05 7.29
C TYR A 113 8.28 5.92 7.58
N LEU A 114 7.35 5.73 6.66
CA LEU A 114 6.52 4.53 6.56
C LEU A 114 6.88 3.79 5.28
N VAL A 115 7.24 2.51 5.39
CA VAL A 115 7.50 1.62 4.26
C VAL A 115 6.33 0.66 4.15
N LEU A 116 5.46 0.89 3.16
CA LEU A 116 4.18 0.21 3.02
C LEU A 116 4.21 -0.79 1.86
N GLU A 117 4.03 -2.06 2.16
CA GLU A 117 3.75 -3.07 1.14
C GLU A 117 2.27 -3.02 0.77
N VAL A 118 1.97 -2.80 -0.51
CA VAL A 118 0.63 -2.63 -1.04
C VAL A 118 0.30 -3.77 -1.99
N GLY A 119 -0.66 -4.59 -1.64
CA GLY A 119 -1.13 -5.72 -2.43
C GLY A 119 -2.57 -5.56 -2.92
N ALA A 120 -2.89 -6.26 -4.01
CA ALA A 120 -4.25 -6.41 -4.49
C ALA A 120 -4.51 -7.84 -4.97
N MET A 121 -5.70 -8.32 -4.67
CA MET A 121 -6.27 -9.57 -5.17
C MET A 121 -7.50 -9.32 -6.06
N LEU A 122 -8.08 -8.13 -6.00
CA LEU A 122 -9.29 -7.72 -6.73
C LEU A 122 -9.05 -6.35 -7.38
N PRO A 123 -9.74 -6.04 -8.49
CA PRO A 123 -9.66 -4.74 -9.15
C PRO A 123 -10.01 -3.58 -8.20
N GLY A 124 -9.29 -2.48 -8.31
CA GLY A 124 -9.51 -1.26 -7.55
C GLY A 124 -9.09 -1.31 -6.09
N GLN A 125 -8.39 -2.36 -5.64
CA GLN A 125 -7.93 -2.45 -4.25
C GLN A 125 -6.77 -1.49 -3.97
N ILE A 126 -5.79 -1.37 -4.85
CA ILE A 126 -4.69 -0.40 -4.67
C ILE A 126 -5.24 1.02 -4.72
N ARG A 127 -6.10 1.32 -5.69
CA ARG A 127 -6.78 2.62 -5.76
C ARG A 127 -7.46 2.99 -4.44
N LYS A 128 -8.17 2.04 -3.81
CA LYS A 128 -8.81 2.26 -2.50
C LYS A 128 -7.79 2.43 -1.38
N GLN A 129 -6.67 1.71 -1.42
CA GLN A 129 -5.65 1.81 -0.37
C GLN A 129 -4.93 3.17 -0.41
N VAL A 130 -4.53 3.64 -1.60
CA VAL A 130 -3.87 4.95 -1.75
C VAL A 130 -4.77 6.13 -1.40
N THR A 131 -6.09 5.94 -1.24
CA THR A 131 -6.92 6.98 -0.64
C THR A 131 -6.60 7.23 0.84
N ALA A 132 -5.91 6.33 1.53
CA ALA A 132 -5.54 6.51 2.93
C ALA A 132 -4.24 7.31 3.11
N PHE A 133 -3.41 7.39 2.07
CA PHE A 133 -2.10 8.03 2.09
C PHE A 133 -1.69 8.50 0.70
N THR A 134 -0.82 9.49 0.63
CA THR A 134 -0.15 9.89 -0.61
C THR A 134 1.31 9.43 -0.53
N PRO A 135 1.79 8.56 -1.45
CA PRO A 135 3.18 8.11 -1.42
C PRO A 135 4.12 9.25 -1.86
N ASN A 136 5.28 9.37 -1.21
CA ASN A 136 6.37 10.22 -1.68
C ASN A 136 7.25 9.46 -2.69
N ILE A 137 7.35 8.14 -2.49
CA ILE A 137 8.09 7.23 -3.36
C ILE A 137 7.21 6.01 -3.62
N SER A 138 7.04 5.66 -4.90
CA SER A 138 6.37 4.44 -5.32
C SER A 138 7.37 3.49 -5.96
N ILE A 139 7.39 2.23 -5.53
CA ILE A 139 8.27 1.19 -6.08
C ILE A 139 7.41 0.11 -6.70
N VAL A 140 7.65 -0.24 -7.96
CA VAL A 140 7.00 -1.37 -8.64
C VAL A 140 8.06 -2.39 -9.03
N THR A 141 8.01 -3.58 -8.43
CA THR A 141 9.04 -4.61 -8.60
C THR A 141 8.84 -5.46 -9.84
N SER A 142 7.62 -5.89 -10.12
CA SER A 142 7.32 -6.77 -11.26
C SER A 142 5.83 -6.86 -11.56
N VAL A 143 5.50 -7.28 -12.78
CA VAL A 143 4.16 -7.72 -13.20
C VAL A 143 4.27 -9.14 -13.74
N ALA A 144 3.75 -10.10 -13.00
CA ALA A 144 3.71 -11.50 -13.40
C ALA A 144 2.26 -12.04 -13.28
N PRO A 145 1.93 -13.13 -13.97
CA PRO A 145 0.64 -13.79 -13.83
C PRO A 145 0.38 -14.16 -12.36
N GLY A 146 -0.61 -13.55 -11.78
CA GLY A 146 -1.03 -13.80 -10.40
C GLY A 146 -2.41 -13.22 -10.19
N HIS A 147 -3.25 -13.93 -9.45
CA HIS A 147 -4.64 -13.53 -9.22
C HIS A 147 -5.46 -13.33 -10.54
N LEU A 148 -5.09 -14.06 -11.60
CA LEU A 148 -5.79 -13.95 -12.90
C LEU A 148 -7.25 -14.36 -12.80
N GLU A 149 -7.60 -15.27 -11.91
CA GLU A 149 -8.99 -15.66 -11.63
C GLU A 149 -9.87 -14.47 -11.19
N THR A 150 -9.27 -13.46 -10.60
CA THR A 150 -9.98 -12.31 -10.04
C THR A 150 -9.70 -11.01 -10.78
N LEU A 151 -8.51 -10.83 -11.34
CA LEU A 151 -8.11 -9.66 -12.11
C LEU A 151 -8.35 -9.81 -13.61
N GLY A 152 -8.45 -11.05 -14.12
CA GLY A 152 -8.82 -11.38 -15.48
C GLY A 152 -7.63 -11.52 -16.44
N SER A 153 -6.71 -10.57 -16.49
CA SER A 153 -5.55 -10.60 -17.40
C SER A 153 -4.30 -10.02 -16.75
N ILE A 154 -3.16 -10.24 -17.38
CA ILE A 154 -1.87 -9.67 -16.91
C ILE A 154 -1.85 -8.14 -17.13
N GLU A 155 -2.54 -7.63 -18.11
CA GLU A 155 -2.72 -6.20 -18.37
C GLU A 155 -3.53 -5.56 -17.22
N ALA A 156 -4.59 -6.23 -16.76
CA ALA A 156 -5.36 -5.79 -15.60
C ALA A 156 -4.52 -5.85 -14.30
N VAL A 157 -3.61 -6.82 -14.16
CA VAL A 157 -2.63 -6.86 -13.07
C VAL A 157 -1.69 -5.65 -13.16
N ALA A 158 -1.18 -5.32 -14.35
CA ALA A 158 -0.32 -4.15 -14.57
C ALA A 158 -1.08 -2.86 -14.26
N GLU A 159 -2.31 -2.72 -14.76
CA GLU A 159 -3.15 -1.55 -14.50
C GLU A 159 -3.43 -1.37 -13.00
N GLU A 160 -3.77 -2.46 -12.29
CA GLU A 160 -4.00 -2.36 -10.84
C GLU A 160 -2.75 -1.88 -10.09
N LYS A 161 -1.56 -2.40 -10.46
CA LYS A 161 -0.29 -1.99 -9.84
C LYS A 161 0.12 -0.57 -10.20
N SER A 162 -0.16 -0.12 -11.40
CA SER A 162 0.16 1.24 -11.83
C SER A 162 -0.55 2.33 -11.02
N ARG A 163 -1.65 1.99 -10.35
CA ARG A 163 -2.38 2.93 -9.47
C ARG A 163 -1.53 3.52 -8.35
N ILE A 164 -0.45 2.85 -7.94
CA ILE A 164 0.47 3.39 -6.94
C ILE A 164 1.36 4.50 -7.53
N VAL A 165 1.71 4.39 -8.82
CA VAL A 165 2.47 5.40 -9.57
C VAL A 165 1.59 6.62 -9.83
N SER A 166 0.35 6.40 -10.29
CA SER A 166 -0.62 7.47 -10.52
C SER A 166 -1.07 8.21 -9.25
N ALA A 167 -0.73 7.70 -8.06
CA ALA A 167 -1.03 8.34 -6.78
C ALA A 167 0.11 9.25 -6.28
N LEU A 168 1.22 9.34 -7.01
CA LEU A 168 2.34 10.23 -6.65
C LEU A 168 1.93 11.70 -6.78
N PRO A 169 2.33 12.56 -5.86
CA PRO A 169 2.21 14.01 -5.99
C PRO A 169 3.29 14.55 -6.96
N ASP A 170 3.19 15.81 -7.35
CA ASP A 170 4.10 16.45 -8.31
C ASP A 170 5.60 16.36 -7.95
N ASN A 171 5.92 16.28 -6.68
CA ASN A 171 7.28 16.09 -6.18
C ASN A 171 7.63 14.64 -5.83
N GLY A 172 6.79 13.69 -6.23
CA GLY A 172 6.96 12.27 -5.97
C GLY A 172 8.03 11.63 -6.86
N VAL A 173 8.44 10.43 -6.50
CA VAL A 173 9.42 9.63 -7.26
C VAL A 173 8.87 8.24 -7.53
N ALA A 174 8.88 7.80 -8.78
CA ALA A 174 8.61 6.43 -9.18
C ALA A 174 9.94 5.67 -9.35
N ILE A 175 10.08 4.51 -8.72
CA ILE A 175 11.19 3.57 -8.90
C ILE A 175 10.60 2.32 -9.56
N LEU A 176 11.00 2.06 -10.79
CA LEU A 176 10.41 1.03 -11.64
C LEU A 176 11.45 0.01 -12.06
N CYS A 177 11.13 -1.29 -12.00
CA CYS A 177 11.98 -2.34 -12.52
C CYS A 177 12.06 -2.24 -14.04
N ALA A 178 13.26 -1.99 -14.57
CA ALA A 178 13.51 -1.83 -16.00
C ALA A 178 13.48 -3.18 -16.76
N ASP A 179 13.68 -4.29 -16.04
CA ASP A 179 13.72 -5.64 -16.63
C ASP A 179 12.33 -6.17 -17.00
N ASP A 180 11.29 -5.57 -16.45
CA ASP A 180 9.89 -5.88 -16.77
C ASP A 180 9.30 -4.79 -17.68
N SER A 181 8.98 -5.13 -18.92
CA SER A 181 8.48 -4.17 -19.92
C SER A 181 7.20 -3.48 -19.47
N ARG A 182 6.27 -4.20 -18.81
CA ARG A 182 5.01 -3.63 -18.32
C ARG A 182 5.25 -2.66 -17.17
N VAL A 183 6.22 -2.95 -16.31
CA VAL A 183 6.62 -2.01 -15.24
C VAL A 183 7.29 -0.79 -15.82
N ARG A 184 8.20 -0.97 -16.78
CA ARG A 184 8.89 0.13 -17.46
C ARG A 184 7.93 1.07 -18.18
N GLU A 185 6.87 0.54 -18.80
CA GLU A 185 5.84 1.33 -19.47
C GLU A 185 5.07 2.24 -18.50
N MET A 186 5.03 1.93 -17.20
CA MET A 186 4.38 2.78 -16.21
C MET A 186 5.01 4.17 -16.06
N GLN A 187 6.23 4.38 -16.57
CA GLN A 187 6.84 5.72 -16.63
C GLN A 187 6.00 6.74 -17.40
N THR A 188 5.18 6.29 -18.36
CA THR A 188 4.31 7.16 -19.17
C THR A 188 3.08 7.65 -18.39
N LEU A 189 2.82 7.09 -17.22
CA LEU A 189 1.65 7.43 -16.38
C LEU A 189 1.92 8.59 -15.43
N THR A 190 3.13 9.10 -15.43
CA THR A 190 3.53 10.18 -14.53
C THR A 190 4.54 11.09 -15.21
N GLU A 191 4.40 12.39 -15.02
CA GLU A 191 5.40 13.40 -15.41
C GLU A 191 6.45 13.61 -14.31
N MET A 192 6.31 12.87 -13.20
CA MET A 192 7.17 12.95 -12.04
C MET A 192 8.54 12.30 -12.32
N ARG A 193 9.47 12.50 -11.38
CA ARG A 193 10.77 11.87 -11.46
C ARG A 193 10.65 10.35 -11.47
N VAL A 194 11.18 9.71 -12.53
CA VAL A 194 11.25 8.25 -12.67
C VAL A 194 12.70 7.79 -12.57
N SER A 195 12.93 6.75 -11.76
CA SER A 195 14.20 6.01 -11.71
C SER A 195 13.94 4.58 -12.18
N LEU A 196 14.57 4.20 -13.28
CA LEU A 196 14.55 2.82 -13.77
C LEU A 196 15.71 2.04 -13.14
N VAL A 197 15.40 0.88 -12.56
CA VAL A 197 16.36 0.00 -11.89
C VAL A 197 16.36 -1.35 -12.58
N SER A 198 17.50 -1.80 -13.08
CA SER A 198 17.71 -3.14 -13.63
C SER A 198 18.50 -3.98 -12.64
N ILE A 199 18.14 -5.27 -12.55
CA ILE A 199 18.87 -6.29 -11.78
C ILE A 199 19.64 -7.20 -12.74
N SER A 200 19.42 -7.05 -14.06
CA SER A 200 20.17 -7.79 -15.07
C SER A 200 21.65 -7.51 -14.89
N LEU A 201 22.40 -8.54 -14.54
CA LEU A 201 23.85 -8.52 -14.64
C LEU A 201 24.18 -8.26 -16.12
N ILE A 202 24.84 -7.15 -16.39
CA ILE A 202 25.46 -6.93 -17.68
C ILE A 202 26.53 -8.00 -17.77
N GLY A 203 26.20 -9.11 -18.47
CA GLY A 203 27.14 -10.18 -18.83
C GLY A 203 27.97 -9.76 -20.03
#